data_62d6d9f79a7b570dfeb1a7934e52615a
#
_entry.id   62d6d9f79a7b570dfeb1a7934e52615a
#
_cell.length_a   1.000
_cell.length_b   1.000
_cell.length_c   1.000
_cell.angle_alpha   90.00
_cell.angle_beta   90.00
_cell.angle_gamma   90.00
#
_symmetry.space_group_name_H-M   'P 1'
#
loop_
_entity.id
_entity.type
_entity.pdbx_description
1 polymer ?
#
loop_
_entity_poly.entity_id
_entity_poly.type
_entity_poly.pdbx_seq_one_letter_code
_entity_poly.pdbx_strand_id
1 'polypeptide(L)'
;MAWVTVPGSNGIWEYENTAVVTNTYPDSADGTNVSVASGIRTYTKVGDFSGTQQNYIRCRTVADSIERGELSKTWYDQQFAAGGEIDTIEDSVSDAATTLQVWFDGAAAGQFTPAVSDGDTFTQWTDKSNFAHNANPTGGATTRPTFRSAIQNGKSIVRFDGTNDCLSINPVAWAQSLAGMSMVIVSKFSSTSGTQTLTTSDQDDMGMFIDTNFKVTMAGVSADSSTAADTDFHIHTLVFDGTQSGNAARLVYRIDGSAKTLTFTGTVGTTTSASNGTIFIGCDDSAEFMDGDVGEVLMFNKALSGAEISGVESYLTTKWGL
;
A
#
# COMPACT_ATOMS: atom_id res chain seq x y z
N MET A 1 -11.27 -34.13 1.08
CA MET A 1 -11.32 -32.75 0.56
C MET A 1 -10.00 -32.09 0.93
N ALA A 2 -9.33 -31.47 -0.01
CA ALA A 2 -8.07 -30.81 0.25
C ALA A 2 -8.33 -29.30 0.28
N TRP A 3 -7.87 -28.64 1.31
CA TRP A 3 -7.80 -27.18 1.35
C TRP A 3 -6.60 -26.74 0.52
N VAL A 4 -6.77 -25.72 -0.28
CA VAL A 4 -5.76 -25.15 -1.16
C VAL A 4 -5.58 -23.69 -0.80
N THR A 5 -4.33 -23.27 -0.68
CA THR A 5 -4.02 -21.85 -0.45
C THR A 5 -4.61 -21.00 -1.54
N VAL A 6 -5.30 -19.97 -1.15
CA VAL A 6 -5.84 -18.96 -2.06
C VAL A 6 -4.65 -18.25 -2.73
N PRO A 7 -4.54 -18.28 -4.06
CA PRO A 7 -3.46 -17.60 -4.76
C PRO A 7 -3.42 -16.12 -4.37
N GLY A 8 -2.21 -15.61 -4.05
CA GLY A 8 -2.02 -14.23 -3.60
C GLY A 8 -2.37 -13.95 -2.13
N SER A 9 -2.93 -14.89 -1.37
CA SER A 9 -3.22 -14.69 0.06
C SER A 9 -2.00 -14.85 0.98
N ASN A 10 -0.80 -15.05 0.42
CA ASN A 10 0.42 -15.33 1.18
C ASN A 10 0.29 -16.44 2.24
N GLY A 11 -0.56 -17.42 1.97
CA GLY A 11 -0.84 -18.50 2.89
C GLY A 11 -1.79 -18.12 4.03
N ILE A 12 -2.43 -16.95 4.00
CA ILE A 12 -3.38 -16.53 5.04
C ILE A 12 -4.73 -17.22 4.87
N TRP A 13 -5.17 -17.40 3.62
CA TRP A 13 -6.44 -17.99 3.29
C TRP A 13 -6.32 -19.30 2.52
N GLU A 14 -7.19 -20.24 2.82
CA GLU A 14 -7.39 -21.48 2.07
C GLU A 14 -8.84 -21.57 1.62
N TYR A 15 -9.06 -22.12 0.43
CA TYR A 15 -10.39 -22.52 -0.03
C TYR A 15 -10.50 -24.04 -0.14
N GLU A 16 -11.69 -24.54 -0.03
CA GLU A 16 -11.94 -25.97 -0.19
C GLU A 16 -11.90 -26.35 -1.68
N ASN A 17 -10.84 -27.08 -2.08
CA ASN A 17 -10.72 -27.62 -3.42
C ASN A 17 -11.46 -28.98 -3.48
N THR A 18 -12.66 -28.95 -4.00
CA THR A 18 -13.34 -30.19 -4.40
C THR A 18 -13.13 -30.37 -5.90
N ALA A 19 -12.92 -31.62 -6.34
CA ALA A 19 -12.73 -31.96 -7.77
C ALA A 19 -13.91 -31.49 -8.65
N VAL A 20 -15.03 -31.18 -8.02
CA VAL A 20 -16.20 -30.54 -8.61
C VAL A 20 -16.53 -29.36 -7.70
N VAL A 21 -16.15 -28.17 -8.07
CA VAL A 21 -16.57 -26.97 -7.35
C VAL A 21 -17.92 -26.58 -7.89
N THR A 22 -18.93 -26.97 -7.21
CA THR A 22 -20.28 -26.51 -7.50
C THR A 22 -20.59 -25.43 -6.52
N ASN A 23 -21.00 -24.38 -7.03
CA ASN A 23 -21.22 -23.22 -6.26
C ASN A 23 -22.59 -22.66 -6.46
N THR A 24 -23.44 -22.96 -5.55
CA THR A 24 -24.63 -22.19 -5.39
C THR A 24 -24.99 -22.07 -3.94
N TYR A 25 -25.07 -20.89 -3.53
CA TYR A 25 -25.76 -20.54 -2.30
C TYR A 25 -27.26 -20.42 -2.60
N PRO A 26 -28.11 -20.79 -1.64
CA PRO A 26 -29.49 -21.22 -1.87
C PRO A 26 -30.35 -20.07 -2.32
N ASP A 27 -30.07 -19.57 -3.47
CA ASP A 27 -31.14 -18.99 -4.23
C ASP A 27 -31.72 -20.09 -5.08
N SER A 28 -32.89 -20.51 -4.68
CA SER A 28 -33.67 -21.52 -5.38
C SER A 28 -34.00 -21.13 -6.82
N ALA A 29 -33.59 -19.97 -7.26
CA ALA A 29 -33.89 -19.45 -8.58
C ALA A 29 -32.94 -19.94 -9.67
N ASP A 30 -31.73 -20.39 -9.35
CA ASP A 30 -30.77 -20.83 -10.35
C ASP A 30 -30.41 -22.31 -10.30
N GLY A 31 -31.17 -23.08 -9.63
CA GLY A 31 -31.19 -24.54 -9.79
C GLY A 31 -30.02 -25.28 -9.16
N THR A 32 -29.51 -24.80 -8.08
CA THR A 32 -28.24 -25.22 -7.62
C THR A 32 -28.16 -25.85 -6.27
N ASN A 33 -27.17 -26.69 -6.17
CA ASN A 33 -27.08 -27.70 -5.18
C ASN A 33 -26.03 -27.35 -4.12
N VAL A 34 -26.52 -26.89 -2.99
CA VAL A 34 -25.78 -27.03 -1.75
C VAL A 34 -26.19 -28.34 -1.11
N SER A 35 -25.30 -29.30 -1.02
CA SER A 35 -25.52 -30.46 -0.19
C SER A 35 -24.88 -30.25 1.17
N VAL A 36 -25.66 -30.37 2.23
CA VAL A 36 -25.15 -30.37 3.60
C VAL A 36 -25.15 -31.81 4.10
N ALA A 37 -23.98 -32.41 4.21
CA ALA A 37 -23.82 -33.72 4.82
C ALA A 37 -22.84 -33.59 5.99
N SER A 38 -23.26 -34.01 7.17
CA SER A 38 -22.43 -34.02 8.38
C SER A 38 -21.85 -32.67 8.78
N GLY A 39 -22.60 -31.59 8.56
CA GLY A 39 -22.15 -30.22 8.86
C GLY A 39 -21.19 -29.62 7.83
N ILE A 40 -20.89 -30.35 6.76
CA ILE A 40 -20.04 -29.87 5.66
C ILE A 40 -20.97 -29.45 4.52
N ARG A 41 -20.86 -28.17 4.14
CA ARG A 41 -21.51 -27.66 2.93
C ARG A 41 -20.60 -27.94 1.74
N THR A 42 -21.11 -28.61 0.75
CA THR A 42 -20.41 -28.86 -0.51
C THR A 42 -21.00 -27.98 -1.59
N TYR A 43 -20.16 -27.18 -2.21
CA TYR A 43 -20.51 -26.33 -3.33
C TYR A 43 -20.03 -26.98 -4.62
N THR A 44 -20.87 -27.09 -5.61
CA THR A 44 -20.52 -27.66 -6.91
C THR A 44 -20.50 -26.52 -7.94
N LYS A 45 -19.40 -26.24 -8.59
CA LYS A 45 -19.35 -25.31 -9.71
C LYS A 45 -20.00 -25.94 -10.94
N VAL A 46 -21.05 -25.34 -11.45
CA VAL A 46 -21.66 -25.70 -12.74
C VAL A 46 -21.26 -24.64 -13.77
N GLY A 47 -20.25 -24.95 -14.58
CA GLY A 47 -19.77 -24.05 -15.61
C GLY A 47 -18.86 -22.92 -15.08
N ASP A 48 -18.48 -22.03 -15.97
CA ASP A 48 -17.78 -20.81 -15.60
C ASP A 48 -18.71 -19.86 -14.87
N PHE A 49 -18.17 -19.06 -13.94
CA PHE A 49 -18.91 -18.03 -13.24
C PHE A 49 -19.36 -16.96 -14.25
N SER A 50 -20.39 -17.22 -15.03
CA SER A 50 -20.93 -16.28 -15.99
C SER A 50 -22.37 -15.90 -15.64
N GLY A 51 -22.71 -14.64 -15.79
CA GLY A 51 -24.06 -14.13 -15.54
C GLY A 51 -24.24 -13.50 -14.17
N THR A 52 -25.51 -13.28 -13.79
CA THR A 52 -25.95 -12.61 -12.56
C THR A 52 -26.01 -13.52 -11.33
N GLN A 53 -25.51 -14.74 -11.43
CA GLN A 53 -25.58 -15.72 -10.36
C GLN A 53 -24.60 -15.37 -9.24
N GLN A 54 -25.10 -15.36 -8.01
CA GLN A 54 -24.26 -15.22 -6.82
C GLN A 54 -23.75 -16.59 -6.39
N ASN A 55 -22.48 -16.84 -6.62
CA ASN A 55 -21.81 -18.06 -6.21
C ASN A 55 -20.92 -17.78 -4.99
N TYR A 56 -20.74 -18.77 -4.13
CA TYR A 56 -19.98 -18.67 -2.89
C TYR A 56 -18.96 -19.80 -2.79
N ILE A 57 -17.82 -19.55 -2.20
CA ILE A 57 -16.78 -20.52 -1.89
C ILE A 57 -16.54 -20.52 -0.38
N ARG A 58 -16.38 -21.71 0.20
CA ARG A 58 -15.97 -21.82 1.60
C ARG A 58 -14.50 -21.44 1.73
N CYS A 59 -14.23 -20.55 2.67
CA CYS A 59 -12.88 -20.15 2.99
C CYS A 59 -12.62 -20.25 4.48
N ARG A 60 -11.36 -20.49 4.82
CA ARG A 60 -10.87 -20.45 6.19
C ARG A 60 -9.52 -19.76 6.24
N THR A 61 -9.18 -19.22 7.40
CA THR A 61 -7.83 -18.75 7.67
C THR A 61 -6.91 -19.95 7.98
N VAL A 62 -5.69 -19.92 7.45
CA VAL A 62 -4.69 -20.98 7.68
C VAL A 62 -4.28 -21.04 9.15
N ALA A 63 -4.17 -19.89 9.80
CA ALA A 63 -3.64 -19.78 11.15
C ALA A 63 -4.46 -20.54 12.21
N ASP A 64 -5.77 -20.53 12.11
CA ASP A 64 -6.66 -21.13 13.11
C ASP A 64 -7.60 -22.18 12.53
N SER A 65 -7.58 -22.39 11.23
CA SER A 65 -8.49 -23.29 10.51
C SER A 65 -9.97 -23.00 10.76
N ILE A 66 -10.31 -21.80 11.22
CA ILE A 66 -11.69 -21.39 11.45
C ILE A 66 -12.31 -20.98 10.12
N GLU A 67 -13.42 -21.60 9.80
CA GLU A 67 -14.24 -21.25 8.65
C GLU A 67 -14.84 -19.85 8.86
N ARG A 68 -14.50 -18.91 7.97
CA ARG A 68 -14.91 -17.50 8.08
C ARG A 68 -16.15 -17.18 7.25
N GLY A 69 -16.79 -18.21 6.68
CA GLY A 69 -18.00 -18.05 5.91
C GLY A 69 -17.83 -18.31 4.43
N GLU A 70 -18.77 -17.81 3.68
CA GLU A 70 -18.89 -18.02 2.25
C GLU A 70 -18.59 -16.73 1.52
N LEU A 71 -17.71 -16.80 0.53
CA LEU A 71 -17.39 -15.66 -0.31
C LEU A 71 -18.38 -15.55 -1.46
N SER A 72 -18.91 -14.37 -1.71
CA SER A 72 -19.75 -14.14 -2.87
C SER A 72 -18.97 -14.29 -4.18
N LYS A 73 -19.65 -14.69 -5.26
CA LYS A 73 -19.06 -14.72 -6.60
C LYS A 73 -18.41 -13.37 -6.96
N THR A 74 -19.10 -12.27 -6.65
CA THR A 74 -18.58 -10.93 -6.95
C THR A 74 -17.25 -10.68 -6.24
N TRP A 75 -17.16 -11.06 -4.98
CA TRP A 75 -15.92 -10.95 -4.23
C TRP A 75 -14.83 -11.86 -4.81
N TYR A 76 -15.19 -13.13 -5.10
CA TYR A 76 -14.26 -14.06 -5.72
C TYR A 76 -13.77 -13.59 -7.10
N ASP A 77 -14.67 -13.09 -7.94
CA ASP A 77 -14.30 -12.57 -9.25
C ASP A 77 -13.42 -11.32 -9.14
N GLN A 78 -13.68 -10.46 -8.17
CA GLN A 78 -12.83 -9.30 -7.89
C GLN A 78 -11.44 -9.71 -7.44
N GLN A 79 -11.32 -10.81 -6.69
CA GLN A 79 -10.06 -11.27 -6.11
C GLN A 79 -9.30 -12.23 -7.03
N PHE A 80 -9.99 -13.05 -7.87
CA PHE A 80 -9.38 -14.19 -8.57
C PHE A 80 -9.63 -14.24 -10.07
N ALA A 81 -10.45 -13.35 -10.64
CA ALA A 81 -10.73 -13.35 -12.05
C ALA A 81 -9.53 -12.87 -12.88
N ALA A 82 -9.01 -13.75 -13.72
CA ALA A 82 -8.01 -13.43 -14.76
C ALA A 82 -6.72 -12.74 -14.24
N GLY A 83 -6.10 -13.31 -13.21
CA GLY A 83 -4.91 -12.72 -12.58
C GLY A 83 -5.29 -11.64 -11.56
N GLY A 84 -6.53 -11.68 -11.09
CA GLY A 84 -7.08 -10.79 -10.08
C GLY A 84 -6.27 -10.82 -8.80
N GLU A 85 -5.81 -9.70 -8.44
CA GLU A 85 -5.14 -9.40 -7.20
C GLU A 85 -6.07 -9.74 -6.04
N ILE A 86 -5.62 -10.47 -5.05
CA ILE A 86 -6.14 -10.34 -3.69
C ILE A 86 -5.74 -8.95 -3.31
N ASP A 87 -6.68 -8.08 -3.36
CA ASP A 87 -6.32 -6.71 -3.46
C ASP A 87 -7.21 -5.82 -2.65
N THR A 88 -7.10 -6.01 -1.35
CA THR A 88 -7.32 -4.87 -0.50
C THR A 88 -6.22 -4.85 0.54
N ILE A 89 -5.64 -3.69 0.74
CA ILE A 89 -4.80 -3.41 1.91
C ILE A 89 -5.52 -3.87 3.19
N GLU A 90 -6.83 -3.81 3.19
CA GLU A 90 -7.75 -4.27 4.25
C GLU A 90 -7.62 -5.76 4.56
N ASP A 91 -7.31 -6.60 3.59
CA ASP A 91 -7.05 -8.04 3.82
C ASP A 91 -5.72 -8.28 4.53
N SER A 92 -4.74 -7.43 4.28
CA SER A 92 -3.42 -7.49 4.91
C SER A 92 -3.40 -6.82 6.28
N VAL A 93 -4.20 -5.78 6.47
CA VAL A 93 -4.29 -4.97 7.70
C VAL A 93 -5.75 -4.91 8.13
N SER A 94 -6.14 -5.78 9.05
CA SER A 94 -7.54 -5.99 9.44
C SER A 94 -8.26 -4.75 10.03
N ASP A 95 -7.50 -3.77 10.51
CA ASP A 95 -7.99 -2.49 11.01
C ASP A 95 -7.67 -1.32 10.07
N ALA A 96 -7.35 -1.59 8.80
CA ALA A 96 -7.02 -0.58 7.79
C ALA A 96 -8.10 0.50 7.68
N ALA A 97 -9.38 0.14 7.80
CA ALA A 97 -10.49 1.09 7.77
C ALA A 97 -10.35 2.25 8.77
N THR A 98 -9.57 2.08 9.83
CA THR A 98 -9.35 3.08 10.88
C THR A 98 -7.90 3.52 11.01
N THR A 99 -6.95 2.77 10.47
CA THR A 99 -5.52 3.03 10.64
C THR A 99 -4.82 3.46 9.36
N LEU A 100 -5.31 3.07 8.17
CA LEU A 100 -4.80 3.55 6.89
C LEU A 100 -5.29 4.97 6.65
N GLN A 101 -4.43 5.95 6.95
CA GLN A 101 -4.77 7.36 6.89
C GLN A 101 -4.64 7.94 5.48
N VAL A 102 -3.75 7.40 4.66
CA VAL A 102 -3.51 7.83 3.28
C VAL A 102 -3.32 6.61 2.40
N TRP A 103 -4.02 6.62 1.28
CA TRP A 103 -3.82 5.67 0.18
C TRP A 103 -3.87 6.37 -1.17
N PHE A 104 -2.74 6.68 -1.73
CA PHE A 104 -2.63 7.17 -3.10
C PHE A 104 -2.22 6.06 -4.04
N ASP A 105 -2.97 5.86 -5.09
CA ASP A 105 -2.80 4.81 -6.08
C ASP A 105 -2.65 5.42 -7.48
N GLY A 106 -1.41 5.50 -7.96
CA GLY A 106 -1.09 6.06 -9.28
C GLY A 106 -1.66 5.25 -10.43
N ALA A 107 -1.93 3.95 -10.21
CA ALA A 107 -2.52 3.09 -11.23
C ALA A 107 -4.01 3.39 -11.48
N ALA A 108 -4.68 4.07 -10.54
CA ALA A 108 -6.11 4.36 -10.59
C ALA A 108 -6.37 5.75 -11.18
N ALA A 109 -6.50 5.87 -12.49
CA ALA A 109 -6.70 7.16 -13.19
C ALA A 109 -7.90 7.97 -12.67
N GLY A 110 -8.90 7.33 -12.06
CA GLY A 110 -10.03 8.01 -11.41
C GLY A 110 -9.69 8.74 -10.11
N GLN A 111 -8.46 8.62 -9.61
CA GLN A 111 -8.00 9.29 -8.38
C GLN A 111 -7.47 10.72 -8.62
N PHE A 112 -7.56 11.25 -9.83
CA PHE A 112 -7.00 12.55 -10.17
C PHE A 112 -8.09 13.56 -10.54
N THR A 113 -7.90 14.82 -10.14
CA THR A 113 -8.76 15.95 -10.52
C THR A 113 -7.89 17.02 -11.22
N PRO A 114 -8.29 17.48 -12.44
CA PRO A 114 -9.29 16.86 -13.30
C PRO A 114 -8.89 15.43 -13.70
N ALA A 115 -9.80 14.71 -14.36
CA ALA A 115 -9.47 13.42 -14.97
C ALA A 115 -8.28 13.56 -15.93
N VAL A 116 -7.37 12.59 -15.89
CA VAL A 116 -6.06 12.67 -16.57
C VAL A 116 -5.91 11.64 -17.69
N SER A 117 -5.12 12.01 -18.69
CA SER A 117 -4.54 11.16 -19.71
C SER A 117 -3.01 11.19 -19.60
N ASP A 118 -2.30 10.34 -20.34
CA ASP A 118 -0.83 10.34 -20.33
C ASP A 118 -0.25 11.72 -20.68
N GLY A 119 0.61 12.22 -19.82
CA GLY A 119 1.25 13.52 -19.93
C GLY A 119 0.48 14.68 -19.30
N ASP A 120 -0.73 14.46 -18.79
CA ASP A 120 -1.48 15.51 -18.14
C ASP A 120 -0.97 15.78 -16.71
N THR A 121 -1.08 17.05 -16.30
CA THR A 121 -0.91 17.45 -14.90
C THR A 121 -2.28 17.48 -14.18
N PHE A 122 -2.27 17.42 -12.86
CA PHE A 122 -3.49 17.43 -12.04
C PHE A 122 -3.40 18.45 -10.91
N THR A 123 -4.55 18.77 -10.32
CA THR A 123 -4.68 19.66 -9.18
C THR A 123 -4.92 18.95 -7.86
N GLN A 124 -5.22 17.65 -7.91
CA GLN A 124 -5.44 16.84 -6.73
C GLN A 124 -5.19 15.36 -7.06
N TRP A 125 -4.47 14.67 -6.19
CA TRP A 125 -4.44 13.22 -6.09
C TRP A 125 -5.34 12.81 -4.94
N THR A 126 -6.45 12.16 -5.26
CA THR A 126 -7.50 11.82 -4.30
C THR A 126 -7.07 10.62 -3.47
N ASP A 127 -7.24 10.73 -2.18
CA ASP A 127 -7.01 9.65 -1.22
C ASP A 127 -8.11 8.57 -1.34
N LYS A 128 -7.71 7.32 -1.45
CA LYS A 128 -8.60 6.15 -1.47
C LYS A 128 -8.97 5.66 -0.08
N SER A 129 -8.29 6.14 0.96
CA SER A 129 -8.63 5.77 2.33
C SER A 129 -9.98 6.33 2.76
N ASN A 130 -10.43 5.96 3.94
CA ASN A 130 -11.69 6.48 4.49
C ASN A 130 -11.61 7.93 5.00
N PHE A 131 -10.42 8.57 4.94
CA PHE A 131 -10.18 9.84 5.61
C PHE A 131 -10.12 11.05 4.68
N ALA A 132 -10.02 10.84 3.37
CA ALA A 132 -9.98 11.89 2.35
C ALA A 132 -8.82 12.90 2.55
N HIS A 133 -7.66 12.43 2.95
CA HIS A 133 -6.44 13.23 3.08
C HIS A 133 -5.78 13.44 1.70
N ASN A 134 -6.45 14.18 0.83
CA ASN A 134 -6.01 14.39 -0.54
C ASN A 134 -4.68 15.13 -0.63
N ALA A 135 -3.85 14.78 -1.63
CA ALA A 135 -2.62 15.51 -1.94
C ALA A 135 -2.86 16.55 -3.04
N ASN A 136 -2.38 17.76 -2.81
CA ASN A 136 -2.52 18.88 -3.73
C ASN A 136 -1.15 19.48 -4.06
N PRO A 137 -0.90 19.97 -5.29
CA PRO A 137 0.31 20.71 -5.61
C PRO A 137 0.49 21.93 -4.69
N THR A 138 1.72 22.17 -4.24
CA THR A 138 2.02 23.26 -3.29
C THR A 138 2.02 24.65 -3.93
N GLY A 139 2.04 24.74 -5.26
CA GLY A 139 2.14 26.00 -6.00
C GLY A 139 1.21 26.06 -7.19
N GLY A 140 1.63 26.83 -8.18
CA GLY A 140 0.88 27.05 -9.42
C GLY A 140 0.89 25.88 -10.41
N ALA A 141 0.57 26.16 -11.67
CA ALA A 141 0.52 25.12 -12.70
C ALA A 141 1.89 24.48 -13.01
N THR A 142 2.98 25.19 -12.72
CA THR A 142 4.35 24.73 -12.98
C THR A 142 4.93 23.82 -11.90
N THR A 143 4.23 23.63 -10.79
CA THR A 143 4.66 22.75 -9.66
C THR A 143 3.82 21.49 -9.58
N ARG A 144 3.21 21.11 -10.68
CA ARG A 144 2.31 19.97 -10.74
C ARG A 144 3.00 18.79 -11.39
N PRO A 145 3.13 17.68 -10.67
CA PRO A 145 3.63 16.46 -11.28
C PRO A 145 2.70 15.94 -12.38
N THR A 146 3.24 15.07 -13.20
CA THR A 146 2.61 14.59 -14.42
C THR A 146 2.13 13.15 -14.25
N PHE A 147 0.89 12.85 -14.64
CA PHE A 147 0.41 11.50 -14.75
C PHE A 147 1.04 10.80 -15.97
N ARG A 148 1.59 9.61 -15.77
CA ARG A 148 2.18 8.83 -16.85
C ARG A 148 1.60 7.41 -16.87
N SER A 149 1.12 7.00 -18.03
CA SER A 149 0.45 5.70 -18.18
C SER A 149 1.42 4.60 -18.60
N ALA A 150 1.13 3.36 -18.16
CA ALA A 150 1.82 2.13 -18.57
C ALA A 150 3.35 2.14 -18.34
N ILE A 151 3.81 2.67 -17.22
CA ILE A 151 5.25 2.81 -16.91
C ILE A 151 5.81 1.59 -16.18
N GLN A 152 5.19 1.13 -15.09
CA GLN A 152 5.67 -0.02 -14.31
C GLN A 152 4.62 -1.12 -14.31
N ASN A 153 5.01 -2.31 -14.80
CA ASN A 153 4.10 -3.46 -14.93
C ASN A 153 2.77 -3.11 -15.63
N GLY A 154 2.83 -2.22 -16.65
CA GLY A 154 1.64 -1.72 -17.34
C GLY A 154 0.75 -0.78 -16.53
N LYS A 155 1.14 -0.42 -15.31
CA LYS A 155 0.43 0.51 -14.43
C LYS A 155 0.92 1.95 -14.64
N SER A 156 0.04 2.89 -14.31
CA SER A 156 0.33 4.32 -14.36
C SER A 156 0.97 4.81 -13.05
N ILE A 157 1.67 5.92 -13.13
CA ILE A 157 2.40 6.53 -12.01
C ILE A 157 2.24 8.05 -12.02
N VAL A 158 2.70 8.68 -10.96
CA VAL A 158 2.89 10.14 -10.87
C VAL A 158 4.38 10.44 -11.04
N ARG A 159 4.73 11.29 -12.01
CA ARG A 159 6.10 11.69 -12.31
C ARG A 159 6.40 13.10 -11.81
N PHE A 160 7.49 13.22 -11.10
CA PHE A 160 8.09 14.47 -10.60
C PHE A 160 9.31 14.81 -11.45
N ASP A 161 9.52 16.11 -11.74
CA ASP A 161 10.50 16.56 -12.74
C ASP A 161 11.88 16.97 -12.16
N GLY A 162 12.07 16.83 -10.86
CA GLY A 162 13.30 17.21 -10.17
C GLY A 162 13.55 18.70 -10.05
N THR A 163 12.59 19.54 -10.42
CA THR A 163 12.78 20.99 -10.52
C THR A 163 11.93 21.78 -9.51
N ASN A 164 10.63 21.47 -9.46
CA ASN A 164 9.69 22.19 -8.62
C ASN A 164 8.38 21.46 -8.36
N ASP A 165 8.24 20.21 -8.81
CA ASP A 165 7.05 19.40 -8.57
C ASP A 165 6.97 18.99 -7.10
N CYS A 166 5.83 19.28 -6.48
CA CYS A 166 5.63 19.02 -5.06
C CYS A 166 4.15 18.88 -4.74
N LEU A 167 3.79 17.84 -4.01
CA LEU A 167 2.45 17.64 -3.47
C LEU A 167 2.45 17.77 -1.95
N SER A 168 1.36 18.28 -1.40
CA SER A 168 1.17 18.41 0.05
C SER A 168 -0.14 17.80 0.51
N ILE A 169 -0.10 17.16 1.67
CA ILE A 169 -1.24 16.69 2.45
C ILE A 169 -1.35 17.61 3.67
N ASN A 170 -2.48 18.30 3.81
CA ASN A 170 -2.69 19.25 4.91
C ASN A 170 -4.21 19.39 5.18
N PRO A 171 -4.65 19.33 6.46
CA PRO A 171 -3.86 19.13 7.69
C PRO A 171 -3.54 17.66 7.96
N VAL A 172 -2.48 17.40 8.73
CA VAL A 172 -2.04 16.05 9.13
C VAL A 172 -2.06 15.85 10.65
N ALA A 173 -3.07 16.36 11.33
CA ALA A 173 -3.22 16.18 12.79
C ALA A 173 -3.20 14.69 13.20
N TRP A 174 -3.58 13.79 12.30
CA TRP A 174 -3.54 12.34 12.50
C TRP A 174 -2.11 11.76 12.59
N ALA A 175 -1.10 12.52 12.17
CA ALA A 175 0.32 12.12 12.21
C ALA A 175 1.08 12.72 13.41
N GLN A 176 0.36 13.41 14.33
CA GLN A 176 0.96 14.08 15.49
C GLN A 176 0.98 13.19 16.73
N SER A 177 2.09 13.27 17.47
CA SER A 177 2.25 12.58 18.76
C SER A 177 1.97 11.06 18.71
N LEU A 178 2.22 10.42 17.57
CA LEU A 178 2.00 8.99 17.41
C LEU A 178 3.14 8.21 18.05
N ALA A 179 2.80 7.18 18.82
CA ALA A 179 3.75 6.17 19.27
C ALA A 179 4.00 5.07 18.24
N GLY A 180 3.27 5.04 17.14
CA GLY A 180 3.44 4.10 16.04
C GLY A 180 3.00 4.70 14.72
N MET A 181 3.78 4.49 13.67
CA MET A 181 3.47 4.92 12.32
C MET A 181 4.13 3.99 11.31
N SER A 182 3.50 3.79 10.16
CA SER A 182 4.11 3.07 9.05
C SER A 182 3.85 3.79 7.74
N MET A 183 4.87 3.83 6.89
CA MET A 183 4.78 4.34 5.52
C MET A 183 5.28 3.27 4.56
N VAL A 184 4.51 2.99 3.51
CA VAL A 184 4.92 2.08 2.45
C VAL A 184 4.72 2.78 1.11
N ILE A 185 5.81 2.94 0.35
CA ILE A 185 5.80 3.73 -0.89
C ILE A 185 6.47 2.92 -2.01
N VAL A 186 5.80 2.86 -3.15
CA VAL A 186 6.40 2.38 -4.40
C VAL A 186 6.91 3.57 -5.18
N SER A 187 8.21 3.61 -5.41
CA SER A 187 8.84 4.74 -6.11
C SER A 187 10.10 4.34 -6.88
N LYS A 188 10.52 5.25 -7.73
CA LYS A 188 11.75 5.17 -8.50
C LYS A 188 12.35 6.56 -8.61
N PHE A 189 13.64 6.69 -8.36
CA PHE A 189 14.39 7.90 -8.72
C PHE A 189 14.92 7.78 -10.16
N SER A 190 14.80 8.83 -10.96
CA SER A 190 15.37 8.88 -12.32
C SER A 190 16.83 9.29 -12.31
N SER A 191 17.28 9.91 -11.22
CA SER A 191 18.65 10.33 -10.97
C SER A 191 19.00 10.08 -9.50
N THR A 192 20.24 9.75 -9.21
CA THR A 192 20.77 9.62 -7.84
C THR A 192 21.70 10.80 -7.49
N SER A 193 21.62 11.89 -8.24
CA SER A 193 22.44 13.07 -8.05
C SER A 193 21.81 14.06 -7.09
N GLY A 194 22.55 14.44 -6.06
CA GLY A 194 22.09 15.38 -5.05
C GLY A 194 21.13 14.77 -4.04
N THR A 195 20.66 15.59 -3.11
CA THR A 195 19.60 15.19 -2.18
C THR A 195 18.25 15.34 -2.89
N GLN A 196 17.42 14.30 -2.79
CA GLN A 196 16.07 14.28 -3.35
C GLN A 196 15.13 13.64 -2.33
N THR A 197 14.00 14.29 -2.09
CA THR A 197 13.04 13.86 -1.07
C THR A 197 11.85 13.16 -1.71
N LEU A 198 11.63 11.92 -1.32
CA LEU A 198 10.43 11.15 -1.69
C LEU A 198 9.20 11.62 -0.89
N THR A 199 9.35 11.74 0.43
CA THR A 199 8.33 12.28 1.34
C THR A 199 8.99 12.84 2.59
N THR A 200 8.43 13.90 3.15
CA THR A 200 8.83 14.45 4.44
C THR A 200 7.66 15.17 5.11
N SER A 201 7.79 15.49 6.40
CA SER A 201 6.89 16.43 7.08
C SER A 201 7.53 17.80 7.20
N ASP A 202 6.71 18.85 7.39
CA ASP A 202 7.13 20.24 7.58
C ASP A 202 8.00 20.49 8.83
N GLN A 203 8.19 19.48 9.67
CA GLN A 203 9.04 19.52 10.86
C GLN A 203 10.28 18.64 10.72
N ASP A 204 10.58 18.10 9.53
CA ASP A 204 11.63 17.10 9.29
C ASP A 204 11.55 15.90 10.26
N ASP A 205 10.34 15.62 10.73
CA ASP A 205 10.10 14.62 11.77
C ASP A 205 9.98 13.21 11.21
N MET A 206 9.53 13.08 9.98
CA MET A 206 9.36 11.82 9.27
C MET A 206 9.61 11.99 7.78
N GLY A 207 10.26 11.02 7.15
CA GLY A 207 10.51 11.09 5.72
C GLY A 207 11.35 9.97 5.17
N MET A 208 11.41 9.94 3.85
CA MET A 208 12.27 9.09 3.03
C MET A 208 12.92 9.95 1.96
N PHE A 209 14.22 9.81 1.77
CA PHE A 209 14.99 10.61 0.82
C PHE A 209 16.24 9.86 0.36
N ILE A 210 16.90 10.41 -0.62
CA ILE A 210 18.23 9.96 -1.05
C ILE A 210 19.25 11.12 -0.99
N ASP A 211 20.51 10.78 -0.80
CA ASP A 211 21.66 11.60 -1.20
C ASP A 211 22.65 10.75 -2.02
N THR A 212 23.39 9.86 -1.43
CA THR A 212 24.14 8.80 -2.10
C THR A 212 23.54 7.43 -1.78
N ASN A 213 22.82 7.34 -0.66
CA ASN A 213 22.14 6.17 -0.16
C ASN A 213 20.66 6.46 0.03
N PHE A 214 19.86 5.42 0.12
CA PHE A 214 18.50 5.53 0.66
C PHE A 214 18.55 5.82 2.15
N LYS A 215 17.85 6.87 2.57
CA LYS A 215 17.80 7.36 3.94
C LYS A 215 16.38 7.58 4.42
N VAL A 216 16.22 7.61 5.72
CA VAL A 216 14.93 7.86 6.38
C VAL A 216 15.11 8.81 7.55
N THR A 217 14.05 9.54 7.85
CA THR A 217 13.93 10.34 9.09
C THR A 217 12.69 9.88 9.84
N MET A 218 12.78 9.77 11.16
CA MET A 218 11.63 9.50 12.01
C MET A 218 11.86 10.00 13.43
N ALA A 219 10.83 10.65 13.98
CA ALA A 219 10.87 11.27 15.31
C ALA A 219 12.10 12.18 15.48
N GLY A 220 12.37 13.00 14.43
CA GLY A 220 13.45 13.98 14.38
C GLY A 220 14.86 13.39 14.25
N VAL A 221 15.00 12.13 13.87
CA VAL A 221 16.30 11.47 13.73
C VAL A 221 16.45 10.85 12.35
N SER A 222 17.49 11.30 11.63
CA SER A 222 17.84 10.71 10.34
C SER A 222 18.68 9.44 10.51
N ALA A 223 18.46 8.50 9.61
CA ALA A 223 19.17 7.24 9.58
C ALA A 223 19.54 6.83 8.14
N ASP A 224 20.77 6.38 7.97
CA ASP A 224 21.34 5.94 6.70
C ASP A 224 21.27 4.42 6.60
N SER A 225 20.70 3.90 5.52
CA SER A 225 20.61 2.46 5.25
C SER A 225 21.90 1.84 4.74
N SER A 226 22.91 2.66 4.40
CA SER A 226 24.13 2.25 3.70
C SER A 226 23.87 1.46 2.39
N THR A 227 22.63 1.52 1.89
CA THR A 227 22.24 0.97 0.59
C THR A 227 22.31 2.09 -0.43
N ALA A 228 23.18 1.94 -1.43
CA ALA A 228 23.31 2.94 -2.49
C ALA A 228 21.96 3.16 -3.17
N ALA A 229 21.61 4.42 -3.38
CA ALA A 229 20.46 4.77 -4.18
C ALA A 229 20.71 4.37 -5.65
N ASP A 230 19.68 3.93 -6.32
CA ASP A 230 19.70 3.54 -7.72
C ASP A 230 18.49 4.09 -8.47
N THR A 231 18.29 3.65 -9.70
CA THR A 231 17.22 4.14 -10.58
C THR A 231 16.21 3.05 -10.94
N ASP A 232 16.07 2.03 -10.11
CA ASP A 232 15.05 1.00 -10.23
C ASP A 232 13.81 1.33 -9.39
N PHE A 233 12.68 0.70 -9.68
CA PHE A 233 11.51 0.78 -8.82
C PHE A 233 11.71 -0.08 -7.58
N HIS A 234 11.36 0.49 -6.43
CA HIS A 234 11.43 -0.18 -5.13
C HIS A 234 10.15 0.00 -4.32
N ILE A 235 9.92 -0.95 -3.42
CA ILE A 235 8.97 -0.83 -2.31
C ILE A 235 9.76 -0.40 -1.09
N HIS A 236 9.55 0.82 -0.64
CA HIS A 236 10.12 1.38 0.58
C HIS A 236 9.14 1.21 1.73
N THR A 237 9.50 0.48 2.78
CA THR A 237 8.69 0.28 3.98
C THR A 237 9.40 0.84 5.19
N LEU A 238 8.82 1.83 5.84
CA LEU A 238 9.29 2.42 7.09
C LEU A 238 8.28 2.14 8.19
N VAL A 239 8.73 1.53 9.29
CA VAL A 239 7.91 1.23 10.46
C VAL A 239 8.53 1.86 11.68
N PHE A 240 7.76 2.70 12.35
CA PHE A 240 8.10 3.31 13.62
C PHE A 240 7.24 2.74 14.74
N ASP A 241 7.89 2.24 15.79
CA ASP A 241 7.26 1.81 17.04
C ASP A 241 8.00 2.42 18.23
N GLY A 242 7.55 3.56 18.67
CA GLY A 242 8.12 4.30 19.78
C GLY A 242 8.00 3.60 21.13
N THR A 243 7.19 2.54 21.25
CA THR A 243 7.05 1.74 22.47
C THR A 243 8.25 0.82 22.70
N GLN A 244 9.04 0.57 21.66
CA GLN A 244 10.22 -0.27 21.70
C GLN A 244 11.40 0.41 22.39
N SER A 245 12.42 -0.37 22.74
CA SER A 245 13.64 0.12 23.37
C SER A 245 14.81 0.07 22.39
N GLY A 246 15.46 1.21 22.20
CA GLY A 246 16.61 1.38 21.31
C GLY A 246 16.21 1.67 19.85
N ASN A 247 17.07 2.39 19.14
CA ASN A 247 16.81 2.93 17.81
C ASN A 247 16.39 1.85 16.78
N ALA A 248 17.17 0.76 16.71
CA ALA A 248 16.94 -0.32 15.74
C ALA A 248 15.65 -1.10 15.97
N ALA A 249 15.09 -1.07 17.20
CA ALA A 249 13.80 -1.66 17.50
C ALA A 249 12.66 -0.66 17.23
N ARG A 250 12.91 0.65 17.43
CA ARG A 250 11.92 1.70 17.16
C ARG A 250 11.73 1.99 15.69
N LEU A 251 12.78 1.90 14.90
CA LEU A 251 12.73 2.25 13.48
C LEU A 251 13.28 1.11 12.63
N VAL A 252 12.40 0.56 11.81
CA VAL A 252 12.72 -0.48 10.84
C VAL A 252 12.49 0.08 9.44
N TYR A 253 13.50 0.01 8.60
CA TYR A 253 13.41 0.35 7.20
C TYR A 253 13.69 -0.87 6.33
N ARG A 254 12.87 -1.06 5.31
CA ARG A 254 12.96 -2.18 4.37
C ARG A 254 12.91 -1.66 2.95
N ILE A 255 13.62 -2.33 2.07
CA ILE A 255 13.56 -2.12 0.62
C ILE A 255 13.30 -3.50 0.01
N ASP A 256 12.25 -3.61 -0.77
CA ASP A 256 11.80 -4.85 -1.44
C ASP A 256 11.74 -6.04 -0.48
N GLY A 257 11.05 -5.86 0.63
CA GLY A 257 10.89 -6.88 1.64
C GLY A 257 12.13 -7.17 2.50
N SER A 258 13.28 -6.55 2.22
CA SER A 258 14.54 -6.79 2.93
C SER A 258 14.85 -5.69 3.94
N ALA A 259 14.92 -6.03 5.22
CA ALA A 259 15.28 -5.08 6.28
C ALA A 259 16.72 -4.57 6.09
N LYS A 260 16.92 -3.27 6.29
CA LYS A 260 18.21 -2.60 6.19
C LYS A 260 18.77 -2.28 7.57
N THR A 261 20.08 -2.41 7.71
CA THR A 261 20.77 -1.94 8.91
C THR A 261 20.90 -0.43 8.84
N LEU A 262 20.42 0.27 9.88
CA LEU A 262 20.41 1.72 9.93
C LEU A 262 21.56 2.27 10.81
N THR A 263 22.23 3.30 10.32
CA THR A 263 23.16 4.12 11.08
C THR A 263 22.48 5.42 11.45
N PHE A 264 22.27 5.66 12.73
CA PHE A 264 21.46 6.77 13.25
C PHE A 264 22.31 7.99 13.61
N THR A 265 21.80 9.18 13.34
CA THR A 265 22.43 10.45 13.73
C THR A 265 22.17 10.85 15.19
N GLY A 266 21.21 10.20 15.84
CA GLY A 266 20.76 10.52 17.21
C GLY A 266 19.95 9.40 17.84
N THR A 267 19.19 9.74 18.87
CA THR A 267 18.27 8.82 19.55
C THR A 267 16.86 9.05 19.03
N VAL A 268 16.30 8.04 18.36
CA VAL A 268 14.92 8.07 17.87
C VAL A 268 13.94 8.29 19.03
N GLY A 269 13.07 9.28 18.89
CA GLY A 269 12.04 9.61 19.88
C GLY A 269 11.06 8.48 20.13
N THR A 270 10.15 8.68 21.07
CA THR A 270 9.07 7.72 21.39
C THR A 270 7.76 8.07 20.71
N THR A 271 7.66 9.25 20.16
CA THR A 271 6.47 9.74 19.40
C THR A 271 6.90 10.60 18.25
N THR A 272 6.08 10.70 17.23
CA THR A 272 6.20 11.73 16.19
C THR A 272 5.98 13.12 16.78
N SER A 273 6.39 14.16 16.06
CA SER A 273 6.23 15.55 16.50
C SER A 273 4.75 15.90 16.73
N ALA A 274 4.50 16.66 17.80
CA ALA A 274 3.17 17.23 18.06
C ALA A 274 2.82 18.41 17.12
N SER A 275 3.79 18.86 16.33
CA SER A 275 3.67 20.07 15.49
C SER A 275 3.61 19.78 13.99
N ASN A 276 3.62 18.50 13.58
CA ASN A 276 3.45 18.16 12.16
C ASN A 276 2.15 18.78 11.63
N GLY A 277 2.25 19.64 10.63
CA GLY A 277 1.11 20.31 10.01
C GLY A 277 0.86 19.85 8.58
N THR A 278 1.93 19.53 7.86
CA THR A 278 1.92 19.13 6.46
C THR A 278 2.84 17.94 6.22
N ILE A 279 2.45 17.04 5.34
CA ILE A 279 3.34 16.03 4.75
C ILE A 279 3.48 16.35 3.26
N PHE A 280 4.72 16.36 2.78
CA PHE A 280 5.05 16.56 1.38
C PHE A 280 5.39 15.26 0.67
N ILE A 281 5.14 15.20 -0.63
CA ILE A 281 5.52 14.09 -1.53
C ILE A 281 6.26 14.70 -2.70
N GLY A 282 7.46 14.18 -3.00
CA GLY A 282 8.31 14.61 -4.10
C GLY A 282 9.13 15.86 -3.83
N CYS A 283 9.16 16.37 -2.60
CA CYS A 283 9.96 17.54 -2.22
C CYS A 283 10.13 17.64 -0.70
N ASP A 284 11.03 18.52 -0.29
CA ASP A 284 11.13 19.05 1.08
C ASP A 284 10.70 20.53 1.09
N ASP A 285 9.41 20.76 1.34
CA ASP A 285 8.71 22.06 1.42
C ASP A 285 8.98 23.05 0.25
N SER A 286 9.91 23.04 -0.49
CA SER A 286 10.26 23.90 -1.64
C SER A 286 11.72 23.69 -2.06
N ALA A 287 12.29 22.57 -1.64
CA ALA A 287 13.65 22.19 -1.93
C ALA A 287 13.74 20.69 -2.17
N GLU A 288 14.91 20.21 -2.51
CA GLU A 288 15.24 18.77 -2.63
C GLU A 288 14.22 17.99 -3.47
N PHE A 289 13.82 18.60 -4.59
CA PHE A 289 12.80 18.06 -5.47
C PHE A 289 13.20 16.70 -6.03
N MET A 290 12.26 15.76 -6.00
CA MET A 290 12.41 14.43 -6.56
C MET A 290 12.39 14.47 -8.09
N ASP A 291 13.40 13.92 -8.72
CA ASP A 291 13.37 13.50 -10.13
C ASP A 291 13.04 12.01 -10.17
N GLY A 292 11.77 11.68 -10.44
CA GLY A 292 11.36 10.29 -10.35
C GLY A 292 9.87 10.04 -10.45
N ASP A 293 9.51 8.80 -10.18
CA ASP A 293 8.16 8.26 -10.31
C ASP A 293 7.66 7.74 -8.96
N VAL A 294 6.40 8.03 -8.63
CA VAL A 294 5.69 7.46 -7.48
C VAL A 294 4.52 6.64 -7.98
N GLY A 295 4.51 5.35 -7.64
CA GLY A 295 3.46 4.41 -7.99
C GLY A 295 2.33 4.41 -6.98
N GLU A 296 2.65 4.18 -5.72
CA GLU A 296 1.66 4.06 -4.64
C GLU A 296 2.21 4.56 -3.31
N VAL A 297 1.35 5.18 -2.50
CA VAL A 297 1.69 5.70 -1.17
C VAL A 297 0.66 5.22 -0.16
N LEU A 298 1.13 4.56 0.89
CA LEU A 298 0.32 4.09 2.01
C LEU A 298 0.90 4.64 3.31
N MET A 299 0.06 5.28 4.13
CA MET A 299 0.47 5.77 5.44
C MET A 299 -0.51 5.32 6.52
N PHE A 300 0.01 4.68 7.56
CA PHE A 300 -0.77 4.16 8.68
C PHE A 300 -0.40 4.90 9.97
N ASN A 301 -1.38 5.23 10.80
CA ASN A 301 -1.15 5.81 12.12
C ASN A 301 -0.88 4.74 13.20
N LYS A 302 -0.26 3.65 12.80
CA LYS A 302 0.18 2.53 13.67
C LYS A 302 1.48 1.94 13.18
N ALA A 303 2.21 1.29 14.06
CA ALA A 303 3.27 0.37 13.68
C ALA A 303 2.66 -0.93 13.15
N LEU A 304 2.89 -1.24 11.87
CA LEU A 304 2.45 -2.51 11.28
C LEU A 304 3.23 -3.68 11.88
N SER A 305 2.54 -4.76 12.18
CA SER A 305 3.14 -6.04 12.57
C SER A 305 3.88 -6.69 11.39
N GLY A 306 4.76 -7.63 11.68
CA GLY A 306 5.50 -8.35 10.63
C GLY A 306 4.60 -9.06 9.61
N ALA A 307 3.45 -9.58 10.03
CA ALA A 307 2.47 -10.20 9.14
C ALA A 307 1.79 -9.17 8.23
N GLU A 308 1.39 -8.03 8.78
CA GLU A 308 0.79 -6.93 8.02
C GLU A 308 1.77 -6.34 7.00
N ILE A 309 3.04 -6.12 7.40
CA ILE A 309 4.11 -5.68 6.50
C ILE A 309 4.23 -6.65 5.32
N SER A 310 4.34 -7.96 5.61
CA SER A 310 4.50 -8.97 4.57
C SER A 310 3.30 -9.01 3.62
N GLY A 311 2.09 -8.83 4.13
CA GLY A 311 0.88 -8.75 3.32
C GLY A 311 0.88 -7.53 2.39
N VAL A 312 1.14 -6.34 2.93
CA VAL A 312 1.20 -5.09 2.16
C VAL A 312 2.33 -5.14 1.11
N GLU A 313 3.54 -5.59 1.49
CA GLU A 313 4.65 -5.71 0.54
C GLU A 313 4.34 -6.71 -0.57
N SER A 314 3.69 -7.83 -0.28
CA SER A 314 3.30 -8.81 -1.28
C SER A 314 2.25 -8.27 -2.26
N TYR A 315 1.25 -7.55 -1.76
CA TYR A 315 0.28 -6.85 -2.59
C TYR A 315 1.01 -5.92 -3.58
N LEU A 316 1.89 -5.05 -3.08
CA LEU A 316 2.62 -4.11 -3.91
C LEU A 316 3.56 -4.81 -4.91
N THR A 317 4.27 -5.86 -4.47
CA THR A 317 5.13 -6.68 -5.35
C THR A 317 4.33 -7.26 -6.51
N THR A 318 3.19 -7.85 -6.24
CA THR A 318 2.31 -8.43 -7.26
C THR A 318 1.78 -7.35 -8.21
N LYS A 319 1.27 -6.26 -7.66
CA LYS A 319 0.69 -5.17 -8.45
C LYS A 319 1.70 -4.47 -9.34
N TRP A 320 2.89 -4.18 -8.80
CA TRP A 320 3.90 -3.38 -9.48
C TRP A 320 4.96 -4.23 -10.20
N GLY A 321 4.97 -5.57 -10.00
CA GLY A 321 5.91 -6.49 -10.65
C GLY A 321 7.35 -6.32 -10.14
N LEU A 322 7.53 -6.19 -8.82
CA LEU A 322 8.81 -5.94 -8.15
C LEU A 322 9.32 -7.18 -7.39
#